data_f9ab148418c36bb57bab6e53dfd75aec
#
_entry.id   f9ab148418c36bb57bab6e53dfd75aec
#
_cell.length_a   1.000
_cell.length_b   1.000
_cell.length_c   1.000
_cell.angle_alpha   90.00
_cell.angle_beta   90.00
_cell.angle_gamma   90.00
#
_symmetry.space_group_name_H-M   'P 1'
#
loop_
_entity.id
_entity.type
_entity.pdbx_description
1 polymer ?
#
loop_
_entity_poly.entity_id
_entity_poly.type
_entity_poly.pdbx_seq_one_letter_code
_entity_poly.pdbx_strand_id
1 'polypeptide(L)'
;MVSYRDPQVRRTYEAYEALPAVIGEMEVGAELLDQLVIGAYGSCVPHLGPAARGAAARNDYMCGITPAFRRQRLAELLATTAEDLRGFAPLFAALAENRIRTSLGSAARIDQDRDLFEQRTEL
;
A
#
# COMPACT_ATOMS: atom_id res chain seq x y z
N MET A 1 3.54 -3.35 -4.96
CA MET A 1 3.62 -1.87 -5.04
C MET A 1 3.23 -1.47 -6.45
N VAL A 2 2.59 -0.33 -6.64
CA VAL A 2 2.10 0.15 -7.94
C VAL A 2 2.44 1.62 -8.12
N SER A 3 3.01 1.98 -9.25
CA SER A 3 3.26 3.37 -9.67
C SER A 3 2.51 3.66 -10.98
N TYR A 4 2.11 4.89 -11.19
CA TYR A 4 1.31 5.31 -12.34
C TYR A 4 1.86 6.60 -12.95
N ARG A 5 1.93 6.65 -14.29
CA ARG A 5 2.47 7.78 -15.06
C ARG A 5 3.93 8.13 -14.74
N ASP A 6 4.72 7.14 -14.42
CA ASP A 6 6.14 7.33 -14.13
C ASP A 6 6.99 7.18 -15.39
N PRO A 7 7.71 8.20 -15.82
CA PRO A 7 8.57 8.13 -17.00
C PRO A 7 9.94 7.50 -16.72
N GLN A 8 10.28 7.19 -15.45
CA GLN A 8 11.59 6.72 -15.01
C GLN A 8 11.49 5.34 -14.35
N VAL A 9 11.31 4.29 -15.14
CA VAL A 9 11.06 2.93 -14.65
C VAL A 9 12.14 2.46 -13.67
N ARG A 10 13.42 2.61 -14.00
CA ARG A 10 14.55 2.22 -13.14
C ARG A 10 14.49 2.89 -11.78
N ARG A 11 14.32 4.23 -11.75
CA ARG A 11 14.28 5.00 -10.53
C ARG A 11 13.12 4.60 -9.62
N THR A 12 11.99 4.23 -10.22
CA THR A 12 10.84 3.73 -9.47
C THR A 12 11.15 2.39 -8.79
N TYR A 13 11.82 1.48 -9.49
CA TYR A 13 12.21 0.22 -8.88
C TYR A 13 13.30 0.41 -7.81
N GLU A 14 14.27 1.27 -8.02
CA GLU A 14 15.27 1.63 -7.01
C GLU A 14 14.60 2.20 -5.75
N ALA A 15 13.60 3.07 -5.92
CA ALA A 15 12.83 3.60 -4.79
C ALA A 15 12.06 2.50 -4.05
N TYR A 16 11.50 1.52 -4.74
CA TYR A 16 10.83 0.38 -4.12
C TYR A 16 11.80 -0.56 -3.40
N GLU A 17 13.00 -0.75 -3.93
CA GLU A 17 14.05 -1.55 -3.30
C GLU A 17 14.62 -0.87 -2.05
N ALA A 18 14.59 0.45 -1.99
CA ALA A 18 15.01 1.23 -0.82
C ALA A 18 13.97 1.26 0.32
N LEU A 19 12.69 0.92 0.03
CA LEU A 19 11.60 1.01 1.03
C LEU A 19 11.87 0.25 2.34
N PRO A 20 12.47 -0.95 2.36
CA PRO A 20 12.75 -1.64 3.63
C PRO A 20 13.60 -0.80 4.58
N ALA A 21 14.67 -0.19 4.07
CA ALA A 21 15.54 0.67 4.85
C ALA A 21 14.81 1.96 5.28
N VAL A 22 14.14 2.63 4.34
CA VAL A 22 13.38 3.85 4.61
C VAL A 22 12.33 3.64 5.70
N ILE A 23 11.58 2.53 5.63
CA ILE A 23 10.53 2.23 6.62
C ILE A 23 11.14 1.83 7.96
N GLY A 24 12.21 1.02 7.96
CA GLY A 24 12.87 0.58 9.19
C GLY A 24 13.53 1.71 9.98
N GLU A 25 14.01 2.74 9.29
CA GLU A 25 14.73 3.89 9.86
C GLU A 25 13.84 5.13 10.00
N MET A 26 12.57 5.08 9.58
CA MET A 26 11.71 6.27 9.58
C MET A 26 11.50 6.82 11.00
N GLU A 27 11.69 8.12 11.14
CA GLU A 27 11.32 8.85 12.35
C GLU A 27 9.90 9.37 12.21
N VAL A 28 8.99 8.81 13.01
CA VAL A 28 7.58 9.22 13.03
C VAL A 28 7.30 9.91 14.36
N GLY A 29 7.27 11.24 14.34
CA GLY A 29 6.85 12.04 15.50
C GLY A 29 5.35 11.87 15.77
N ALA A 30 4.93 12.23 16.99
CA ALA A 30 3.54 12.07 17.43
C ALA A 30 2.52 12.76 16.49
N GLU A 31 2.80 13.98 16.06
CA GLU A 31 1.91 14.73 15.16
C GLU A 31 1.71 14.03 13.81
N LEU A 32 2.79 13.51 13.21
CA LEU A 32 2.69 12.77 11.94
C LEU A 32 1.94 11.45 12.14
N LEU A 33 2.18 10.75 13.25
CA LEU A 33 1.46 9.51 13.57
C LEU A 33 -0.03 9.78 13.69
N ASP A 34 -0.42 10.82 14.42
CA ASP A 34 -1.81 11.22 14.59
C ASP A 34 -2.47 11.54 13.25
N GLN A 35 -1.79 12.29 12.37
CA GLN A 35 -2.29 12.58 11.03
C GLN A 35 -2.52 11.32 10.20
N LEU A 36 -1.59 10.36 10.23
CA LEU A 36 -1.69 9.08 9.53
C LEU A 36 -2.86 8.25 10.06
N VAL A 37 -3.00 8.14 11.38
CA VAL A 37 -4.07 7.38 12.05
C VAL A 37 -5.43 8.02 11.75
N ILE A 38 -5.56 9.34 11.87
CA ILE A 38 -6.82 10.06 11.57
C ILE A 38 -7.21 9.87 10.09
N GLY A 39 -6.24 9.99 9.16
CA GLY A 39 -6.49 9.77 7.73
C GLY A 39 -6.97 8.35 7.44
N ALA A 40 -6.33 7.35 8.04
CA ALA A 40 -6.73 5.94 7.91
C ALA A 40 -8.10 5.68 8.54
N TYR A 41 -8.37 6.26 9.72
CA TYR A 41 -9.67 6.16 10.39
C TYR A 41 -10.79 6.73 9.52
N GLY A 42 -10.62 7.91 8.92
CA GLY A 42 -11.58 8.51 8.01
C GLY A 42 -11.93 7.62 6.82
N SER A 43 -10.95 6.86 6.32
CA SER A 43 -11.17 5.88 5.25
C SER A 43 -11.95 4.64 5.72
N CYS A 44 -11.83 4.26 6.98
CA CYS A 44 -12.55 3.12 7.57
C CYS A 44 -14.01 3.43 7.92
N VAL A 45 -14.35 4.70 8.17
CA VAL A 45 -15.69 5.15 8.57
C VAL A 45 -16.24 6.22 7.62
N PRO A 46 -16.38 5.94 6.31
CA PRO A 46 -16.87 6.90 5.35
C PRO A 46 -18.34 7.25 5.62
N HIS A 47 -18.71 8.50 5.31
CA HIS A 47 -20.12 8.88 5.31
C HIS A 47 -20.82 8.23 4.12
N LEU A 48 -21.77 7.34 4.40
CA LEU A 48 -22.53 6.61 3.37
C LEU A 48 -23.99 7.00 3.37
N GLY A 49 -24.54 7.31 2.20
CA GLY A 49 -25.97 7.42 1.98
C GLY A 49 -26.70 6.05 2.14
N PRO A 50 -28.06 6.04 2.23
CA PRO A 50 -28.82 4.81 2.52
C PRO A 50 -28.54 3.65 1.58
N ALA A 51 -28.46 3.87 0.27
CA ALA A 51 -28.18 2.83 -0.72
C ALA A 51 -26.78 2.24 -0.56
N ALA A 52 -25.77 3.10 -0.32
CA ALA A 52 -24.39 2.67 -0.11
C ALA A 52 -24.23 1.90 1.21
N ARG A 53 -24.97 2.27 2.27
CA ARG A 53 -25.02 1.50 3.53
C ARG A 53 -25.57 0.10 3.30
N GLY A 54 -26.65 -0.04 2.53
CA GLY A 54 -27.19 -1.35 2.17
C GLY A 54 -26.22 -2.20 1.39
N ALA A 55 -25.52 -1.61 0.41
CA ALA A 55 -24.48 -2.30 -0.36
C ALA A 55 -23.29 -2.73 0.52
N ALA A 56 -22.83 -1.86 1.43
CA ALA A 56 -21.76 -2.18 2.37
C ALA A 56 -22.18 -3.31 3.34
N ALA A 57 -23.39 -3.26 3.90
CA ALA A 57 -23.91 -4.30 4.79
C ALA A 57 -24.01 -5.67 4.07
N ARG A 58 -24.46 -5.67 2.82
CA ARG A 58 -24.48 -6.90 2.00
C ARG A 58 -23.08 -7.43 1.78
N ASN A 59 -22.14 -6.58 1.44
CA ASN A 59 -20.73 -6.98 1.23
C ASN A 59 -20.12 -7.55 2.52
N ASP A 60 -20.36 -6.91 3.66
CA ASP A 60 -19.92 -7.40 4.96
C ASP A 60 -20.48 -8.80 5.26
N TYR A 61 -21.78 -8.99 5.02
CA TYR A 61 -22.41 -10.30 5.19
C TYR A 61 -21.79 -11.37 4.29
N MET A 62 -21.59 -11.07 3.01
CA MET A 62 -20.99 -11.99 2.04
C MET A 62 -19.53 -12.34 2.36
N CYS A 63 -18.77 -11.39 2.93
CA CYS A 63 -17.37 -11.57 3.32
C CYS A 63 -17.19 -12.06 4.78
N GLY A 64 -18.27 -12.27 5.55
CA GLY A 64 -18.19 -12.67 6.94
C GLY A 64 -17.64 -11.58 7.89
N ILE A 65 -17.70 -10.32 7.47
CA ILE A 65 -17.23 -9.19 8.27
C ILE A 65 -18.29 -8.83 9.32
N THR A 66 -17.99 -9.13 10.58
CA THR A 66 -18.91 -8.84 11.69
C THR A 66 -18.71 -7.44 12.26
N PRO A 67 -19.72 -6.86 12.95
CA PRO A 67 -19.54 -5.63 13.70
C PRO A 67 -18.45 -5.71 14.78
N ALA A 68 -18.23 -6.87 15.38
CA ALA A 68 -17.14 -7.09 16.33
C ALA A 68 -15.77 -6.97 15.65
N PHE A 69 -15.59 -7.60 14.49
CA PHE A 69 -14.38 -7.48 13.68
C PHE A 69 -14.09 -6.02 13.30
N ARG A 70 -15.11 -5.27 12.85
CA ARG A 70 -14.95 -3.83 12.53
C ARG A 70 -14.51 -3.01 13.73
N ARG A 71 -15.13 -3.22 14.90
CA ARG A 71 -14.72 -2.51 16.13
C ARG A 71 -13.30 -2.84 16.54
N GLN A 72 -12.91 -4.11 16.47
CA GLN A 72 -11.54 -4.54 16.75
C GLN A 72 -10.54 -3.86 15.82
N ARG A 73 -10.79 -3.87 14.51
CA ARG A 73 -9.93 -3.21 13.51
C ARG A 73 -9.77 -1.72 13.79
N LEU A 74 -10.84 -1.02 14.18
CA LEU A 74 -10.75 0.39 14.54
C LEU A 74 -9.97 0.61 15.83
N ALA A 75 -10.13 -0.25 16.83
CA ALA A 75 -9.35 -0.17 18.07
C ALA A 75 -7.85 -0.41 17.81
N GLU A 76 -7.50 -1.40 16.99
CA GLU A 76 -6.12 -1.66 16.59
C GLU A 76 -5.52 -0.46 15.83
N LEU A 77 -6.27 0.13 14.90
CA LEU A 77 -5.85 1.32 14.17
C LEU A 77 -5.55 2.49 15.11
N LEU A 78 -6.44 2.76 16.07
CA LEU A 78 -6.27 3.85 17.04
C LEU A 78 -5.13 3.59 18.03
N ALA A 79 -4.72 2.34 18.22
CA ALA A 79 -3.61 1.94 19.07
C ALA A 79 -2.28 1.84 18.30
N THR A 80 -2.27 2.14 16.99
CA THR A 80 -1.06 2.05 16.16
C THR A 80 0.07 2.95 16.68
N THR A 81 1.25 2.41 16.73
CA THR A 81 2.47 3.11 17.16
C THR A 81 3.44 3.32 16.00
N ALA A 82 4.44 4.19 16.19
CA ALA A 82 5.52 4.36 15.23
C ALA A 82 6.34 3.06 15.04
N GLU A 83 6.43 2.22 16.07
CA GLU A 83 7.11 0.94 16.00
C GLU A 83 6.35 -0.06 15.14
N ASP A 84 5.02 -0.07 15.21
CA ASP A 84 4.19 -0.89 14.33
C ASP A 84 4.41 -0.54 12.86
N LEU A 85 4.57 0.76 12.54
CA LEU A 85 4.89 1.18 11.17
C LEU A 85 6.26 0.67 10.72
N ARG A 86 7.30 0.81 11.57
CA ARG A 86 8.63 0.26 11.27
C ARG A 86 8.63 -1.26 11.16
N GLY A 87 7.75 -1.93 11.89
CA GLY A 87 7.55 -3.39 11.84
C GLY A 87 7.16 -3.93 10.46
N PHE A 88 6.75 -3.07 9.52
CA PHE A 88 6.51 -3.47 8.13
C PHE A 88 7.80 -3.62 7.28
N ALA A 89 8.95 -3.14 7.74
CA ALA A 89 10.21 -3.24 6.99
C ALA A 89 10.54 -4.66 6.51
N PRO A 90 10.41 -5.74 7.31
CA PRO A 90 10.65 -7.11 6.85
C PRO A 90 9.71 -7.56 5.72
N LEU A 91 8.44 -7.11 5.72
CA LEU A 91 7.50 -7.41 4.65
C LEU A 91 7.96 -6.78 3.33
N PHE A 92 8.39 -5.52 3.37
CA PHE A 92 8.92 -4.84 2.18
C PHE A 92 10.25 -5.44 1.72
N ALA A 93 11.10 -5.94 2.64
CA ALA A 93 12.31 -6.66 2.29
C ALA A 93 11.98 -7.95 1.51
N ALA A 94 11.05 -8.75 2.00
CA ALA A 94 10.60 -9.96 1.31
C ALA A 94 10.00 -9.66 -0.08
N LEU A 95 9.27 -8.54 -0.23
CA LEU A 95 8.74 -8.11 -1.54
C LEU A 95 9.86 -7.67 -2.49
N ALA A 96 10.90 -7.00 -1.99
CA ALA A 96 12.04 -6.58 -2.79
C ALA A 96 12.90 -7.77 -3.25
N GLU A 97 13.11 -8.76 -2.39
CA GLU A 97 13.85 -10.00 -2.69
C GLU A 97 13.20 -10.84 -3.80
N ASN A 98 11.88 -10.91 -3.84
CA ASN A 98 11.16 -11.67 -4.87
C ASN A 98 11.31 -11.10 -6.28
N ARG A 99 11.64 -9.83 -6.44
CA ARG A 99 11.91 -9.14 -7.71
C ARG A 99 10.89 -9.37 -8.83
N ILE A 100 9.64 -9.66 -8.49
CA ILE A 100 8.57 -9.79 -9.48
C ILE A 100 8.18 -8.38 -9.96
N ARG A 101 8.50 -8.06 -11.20
CA ARG A 101 8.33 -6.74 -11.79
C ARG A 101 7.51 -6.83 -13.07
N THR A 102 6.54 -5.94 -13.21
CA THR A 102 5.78 -5.78 -14.43
C THR A 102 5.61 -4.29 -14.73
N SER A 103 5.90 -3.89 -15.95
CA SER A 103 5.71 -2.52 -16.41
C SER A 103 4.92 -2.49 -17.71
N LEU A 104 3.96 -1.58 -17.79
CA LEU A 104 3.21 -1.25 -18.98
C LEU A 104 3.53 0.19 -19.37
N GLY A 105 4.03 0.41 -20.57
CA GLY A 105 4.43 1.73 -21.02
C GLY A 105 4.82 1.76 -22.50
N SER A 106 5.40 2.89 -22.94
CA SER A 106 5.89 2.98 -24.31
C SER A 106 7.08 2.05 -24.54
N ALA A 107 7.14 1.39 -25.69
CA ALA A 107 8.22 0.50 -26.09
C ALA A 107 9.60 1.15 -25.90
N ALA A 108 9.76 2.38 -26.39
CA ALA A 108 11.02 3.11 -26.31
C ALA A 108 11.50 3.36 -24.85
N ARG A 109 10.59 3.53 -23.88
CA ARG A 109 10.94 3.69 -22.47
C ARG A 109 11.30 2.36 -21.81
N ILE A 110 10.58 1.30 -22.12
CA ILE A 110 10.86 -0.04 -21.63
C ILE A 110 12.20 -0.54 -22.18
N ASP A 111 12.50 -0.24 -23.46
CA ASP A 111 13.77 -0.62 -24.09
C ASP A 111 14.98 0.09 -23.51
N GLN A 112 14.84 1.30 -22.97
CA GLN A 112 15.92 2.00 -22.25
C GLN A 112 16.35 1.25 -20.98
N ASP A 113 15.42 0.57 -20.33
CA ASP A 113 15.64 -0.18 -19.09
C ASP A 113 15.41 -1.69 -19.29
N ARG A 114 15.73 -2.19 -20.49
CA ARG A 114 15.45 -3.58 -20.91
C ARG A 114 16.04 -4.64 -20.00
N ASP A 115 17.20 -4.34 -19.40
CA ASP A 115 17.91 -5.20 -18.46
C ASP A 115 17.15 -5.46 -17.14
N LEU A 116 16.11 -4.66 -16.85
CA LEU A 116 15.23 -4.87 -15.69
C LEU A 116 14.19 -5.99 -15.90
N PHE A 117 13.99 -6.44 -17.13
CA PHE A 117 12.91 -7.36 -17.50
C PHE A 117 13.43 -8.60 -18.22
N GLU A 118 12.95 -9.77 -17.79
CA GLU A 118 13.25 -11.04 -18.48
C GLU A 118 12.51 -11.15 -19.81
N GLN A 119 11.27 -10.70 -19.85
CA GLN A 119 10.38 -10.80 -21.02
C GLN A 119 9.81 -9.43 -21.41
N ARG A 120 9.56 -9.27 -22.70
CA ARG A 120 8.86 -8.14 -23.29
C ARG A 120 7.83 -8.65 -24.29
N THR A 121 6.62 -8.15 -24.19
CA THR A 121 5.53 -8.44 -25.14
C THR A 121 4.99 -7.13 -25.67
N GLU A 122 4.75 -7.05 -26.97
CA GLU A 122 4.00 -5.95 -27.59
C GLU A 122 2.49 -6.28 -27.56
N LEU A 123 1.69 -5.27 -27.19
CA LEU A 123 0.23 -5.38 -27.16
C LEU A 123 -0.37 -4.87 -28.46
#